data_beaf34fc8ebdc616ce1d1bdc3c25cbd8
#
_entry.id   beaf34fc8ebdc616ce1d1bdc3c25cbd8
#
_cell.length_a   1.000
_cell.length_b   1.000
_cell.length_c   1.000
_cell.angle_alpha   90.00
_cell.angle_beta   90.00
_cell.angle_gamma   90.00
#
_symmetry.space_group_name_H-M   'P 1'
#
loop_
_entity.id
_entity.type
_entity.pdbx_description
1 polymer ?
#
loop_
_entity_poly.entity_id
_entity_poly.type
_entity_poly.pdbx_seq_one_letter_code
_entity_poly.pdbx_strand_id
1 'polypeptide(L)'
;MSLPESTDWLAFCRRAAGRARDAVQAYASTAERGVETGRGEGGDTAYVIDRAAEDAIFAEIEALAEPVTAVSEERGEIQIAGCSELRIVIDPVDGSLNAKRGLPFACVSIAVACGPRMGDVEVGWVAELDPRISSGDEPRPGRDWWALRGQGAFRDCEPLPRLQPGPLEVLGLETARPELVAAMAPAIERVEARRIRALGSVAMTLCLVAAGQLDGMLSLRPIRSVDAAAAQLLVKEAGGAVAFPAADDLSLEMRSPVLAARDETLLEHLRATFS
;
A
#
# COMPACT_ATOMS: atom_id res chain seq x y z
N MET A 1 -16.51 0.84 15.81
CA MET A 1 -15.87 0.02 16.87
C MET A 1 -14.46 0.55 17.03
N SER A 2 -13.83 0.50 18.22
CA SER A 2 -12.44 0.93 18.41
C SER A 2 -11.52 -0.29 18.46
N LEU A 3 -10.24 -0.10 18.16
CA LEU A 3 -9.24 -1.15 18.33
C LEU A 3 -9.13 -1.57 19.80
N PRO A 4 -8.89 -2.86 20.11
CA PRO A 4 -8.60 -3.32 21.47
C PRO A 4 -7.40 -2.58 22.08
N GLU A 5 -7.58 -2.07 23.30
CA GLU A 5 -6.52 -1.35 24.04
C GLU A 5 -5.44 -2.29 24.59
N SER A 6 -5.70 -3.60 24.61
CA SER A 6 -4.78 -4.64 25.04
C SER A 6 -3.54 -4.77 24.15
N THR A 7 -3.62 -4.29 22.91
CA THR A 7 -2.55 -4.44 21.90
C THR A 7 -2.07 -3.07 21.43
N ASP A 8 -0.75 -2.84 21.47
CA ASP A 8 -0.11 -1.72 20.79
C ASP A 8 0.01 -2.03 19.28
N TRP A 9 -0.98 -1.58 18.53
CA TRP A 9 -1.12 -1.86 17.10
C TRP A 9 -0.02 -1.20 16.25
N LEU A 10 0.48 -0.03 16.65
CA LEU A 10 1.62 0.59 15.96
C LEU A 10 2.90 -0.23 16.16
N ALA A 11 3.17 -0.67 17.39
CA ALA A 11 4.30 -1.53 17.68
C ALA A 11 4.18 -2.89 16.95
N PHE A 12 2.96 -3.45 16.87
CA PHE A 12 2.69 -4.65 16.07
C PHE A 12 3.05 -4.44 14.60
N CYS A 13 2.48 -3.41 13.94
CA CYS A 13 2.75 -3.13 12.52
C CYS A 13 4.25 -2.92 12.27
N ARG A 14 4.92 -2.17 13.14
CA ARG A 14 6.37 -1.93 13.03
C ARG A 14 7.17 -3.23 13.11
N ARG A 15 6.85 -4.14 14.06
CA ARG A 15 7.55 -5.43 14.18
C ARG A 15 7.27 -6.32 12.98
N ALA A 16 6.01 -6.47 12.59
CA ALA A 16 5.60 -7.32 11.47
C ALA A 16 6.25 -6.85 10.16
N ALA A 17 6.18 -5.55 9.86
CA ALA A 17 6.80 -4.99 8.66
C ALA A 17 8.34 -5.06 8.71
N GLY A 18 8.95 -4.87 9.88
CA GLY A 18 10.40 -5.02 10.06
C GLY A 18 10.86 -6.45 9.77
N ARG A 19 10.18 -7.47 10.32
CA ARG A 19 10.49 -8.89 10.06
C ARG A 19 10.27 -9.26 8.59
N ALA A 20 9.22 -8.75 7.95
CA ALA A 20 8.98 -8.97 6.53
C ALA A 20 10.11 -8.35 5.68
N ARG A 21 10.53 -7.13 6.01
CA ARG A 21 11.68 -6.48 5.36
C ARG A 21 12.94 -7.32 5.49
N ASP A 22 13.27 -7.80 6.70
CA ASP A 22 14.43 -8.66 6.95
C ASP A 22 14.36 -9.97 6.14
N ALA A 23 13.17 -10.58 6.06
CA ALA A 23 12.92 -11.79 5.29
C ALA A 23 13.17 -11.57 3.78
N VAL A 24 12.71 -10.45 3.21
CA VAL A 24 12.99 -10.07 1.80
C VAL A 24 14.47 -9.80 1.61
N GLN A 25 15.11 -9.13 2.56
CA GLN A 25 16.53 -8.80 2.51
C GLN A 25 17.47 -10.01 2.54
N ALA A 26 17.02 -11.14 3.07
CA ALA A 26 17.78 -12.39 3.03
C ALA A 26 18.06 -12.89 1.60
N TYR A 27 17.27 -12.46 0.61
CA TYR A 27 17.47 -12.76 -0.81
C TYR A 27 18.35 -11.69 -1.46
N ALA A 28 19.64 -11.92 -1.53
CA ALA A 28 20.64 -10.91 -1.91
C ALA A 28 20.59 -10.53 -3.40
N SER A 29 20.29 -11.48 -4.29
CA SER A 29 20.32 -11.27 -5.73
C SER A 29 18.92 -11.14 -6.34
N THR A 30 18.83 -10.45 -7.47
CA THR A 30 17.59 -10.37 -8.27
C THR A 30 17.16 -11.74 -8.80
N ALA A 31 18.10 -12.65 -9.03
CA ALA A 31 17.82 -14.02 -9.46
C ALA A 31 17.11 -14.81 -8.35
N GLU A 32 17.60 -14.72 -7.11
CA GLU A 32 16.96 -15.35 -5.95
C GLU A 32 15.56 -14.79 -5.72
N ARG A 33 15.39 -13.45 -5.72
CA ARG A 33 14.09 -12.80 -5.52
C ARG A 33 13.08 -13.16 -6.60
N GLY A 34 13.54 -13.40 -7.83
CA GLY A 34 12.68 -13.69 -8.96
C GLY A 34 12.22 -15.14 -9.09
N VAL A 35 12.51 -16.02 -8.11
CA VAL A 35 12.03 -17.40 -8.11
C VAL A 35 10.52 -17.41 -7.90
N GLU A 36 9.78 -17.94 -8.89
CA GLU A 36 8.33 -18.05 -8.83
C GLU A 36 7.93 -19.22 -7.92
N THR A 37 6.95 -18.99 -7.06
CA THR A 37 6.40 -19.98 -6.11
C THR A 37 4.97 -20.38 -6.42
N GLY A 38 4.43 -19.90 -7.55
CA GLY A 38 3.07 -20.18 -7.99
C GLY A 38 2.22 -18.92 -8.17
N ARG A 39 0.94 -19.04 -7.84
CA ARG A 39 0.01 -17.89 -7.79
C ARG A 39 -0.47 -17.66 -6.38
N GLY A 40 -0.57 -16.42 -5.98
CA GLY A 40 -1.26 -16.02 -4.76
C GLY A 40 -2.79 -16.11 -4.93
N GLU A 41 -3.51 -16.10 -3.83
CA GLU A 41 -4.99 -16.07 -3.83
C GLU A 41 -5.52 -14.78 -4.47
N GLY A 42 -4.73 -13.68 -4.46
CA GLY A 42 -5.01 -12.45 -5.19
C GLY A 42 -4.95 -12.58 -6.72
N GLY A 43 -4.41 -13.71 -7.23
CA GLY A 43 -4.39 -14.09 -8.65
C GLY A 43 -3.14 -13.67 -9.44
N ASP A 44 -2.21 -12.94 -8.84
CA ASP A 44 -0.95 -12.56 -9.46
C ASP A 44 0.14 -13.64 -9.25
N THR A 45 1.26 -13.53 -9.98
CA THR A 45 2.41 -14.43 -9.80
C THR A 45 3.09 -14.12 -8.47
N ALA A 46 3.18 -15.13 -7.59
CA ALA A 46 3.89 -15.05 -6.33
C ALA A 46 5.37 -15.38 -6.52
N TYR A 47 6.22 -14.59 -5.90
CA TYR A 47 7.66 -14.84 -5.82
C TYR A 47 8.05 -15.32 -4.43
N VAL A 48 9.23 -15.91 -4.32
CA VAL A 48 9.76 -16.39 -3.03
C VAL A 48 9.80 -15.29 -1.96
N ILE A 49 10.05 -14.05 -2.36
CA ILE A 49 10.08 -12.89 -1.45
C ILE A 49 8.70 -12.56 -0.89
N ASP A 50 7.63 -12.70 -1.69
CA ASP A 50 6.25 -12.45 -1.25
C ASP A 50 5.88 -13.46 -0.14
N ARG A 51 6.18 -14.75 -0.38
CA ARG A 51 5.94 -15.81 0.62
C ARG A 51 6.76 -15.62 1.89
N ALA A 52 8.04 -15.27 1.76
CA ALA A 52 8.90 -15.07 2.92
C ALA A 52 8.46 -13.88 3.78
N ALA A 53 8.06 -12.78 3.14
CA ALA A 53 7.51 -11.60 3.82
C ALA A 53 6.19 -11.95 4.52
N GLU A 54 5.30 -12.65 3.82
CA GLU A 54 4.01 -13.05 4.37
C GLU A 54 4.16 -13.99 5.58
N ASP A 55 5.02 -15.01 5.49
CA ASP A 55 5.31 -15.93 6.60
C ASP A 55 5.79 -15.17 7.84
N ALA A 56 6.65 -14.17 7.65
CA ALA A 56 7.15 -13.34 8.75
C ALA A 56 6.05 -12.48 9.39
N ILE A 57 5.13 -11.93 8.59
CA ILE A 57 3.97 -11.16 9.10
C ILE A 57 3.01 -12.08 9.85
N PHE A 58 2.68 -13.25 9.29
CA PHE A 58 1.77 -14.19 9.93
C PHE A 58 2.30 -14.71 11.26
N ALA A 59 3.61 -14.91 11.42
CA ALA A 59 4.21 -15.27 12.70
C ALA A 59 3.93 -14.22 13.79
N GLU A 60 3.91 -12.91 13.44
CA GLU A 60 3.54 -11.85 14.38
C GLU A 60 2.02 -11.81 14.66
N ILE A 61 1.18 -12.13 13.66
CA ILE A 61 -0.28 -12.19 13.83
C ILE A 61 -0.66 -13.37 14.73
N GLU A 62 -0.07 -14.54 14.52
CA GLU A 62 -0.31 -15.75 15.34
C GLU A 62 0.13 -15.56 16.79
N ALA A 63 1.08 -14.65 17.05
CA ALA A 63 1.51 -14.28 18.40
C ALA A 63 0.58 -13.27 19.10
N LEU A 64 -0.42 -12.70 18.38
CA LEU A 64 -1.44 -11.85 19.00
C LEU A 64 -2.38 -12.68 19.87
N ALA A 65 -2.83 -12.09 20.99
CA ALA A 65 -3.88 -12.70 21.82
C ALA A 65 -5.30 -12.41 21.30
N GLU A 66 -5.42 -11.55 20.28
CA GLU A 66 -6.68 -11.05 19.75
C GLU A 66 -7.19 -11.93 18.60
N PRO A 67 -8.49 -12.26 18.54
CA PRO A 67 -9.08 -12.82 17.34
C PRO A 67 -9.06 -11.81 16.20
N VAL A 68 -8.53 -12.19 15.03
CA VAL A 68 -8.43 -11.34 13.86
C VAL A 68 -8.80 -12.06 12.58
N THR A 69 -9.29 -11.31 11.59
CA THR A 69 -9.40 -11.75 10.21
C THR A 69 -8.23 -11.16 9.43
N ALA A 70 -7.27 -11.99 9.04
CA ALA A 70 -6.18 -11.59 8.15
C ALA A 70 -6.66 -11.65 6.69
N VAL A 71 -6.45 -10.58 5.93
CA VAL A 71 -6.71 -10.50 4.49
C VAL A 71 -5.38 -10.26 3.80
N SER A 72 -4.88 -11.25 3.07
CA SER A 72 -3.56 -11.22 2.49
C SER A 72 -3.56 -11.63 1.02
N GLU A 73 -2.67 -11.05 0.23
CA GLU A 73 -2.55 -11.30 -1.20
C GLU A 73 -2.25 -12.76 -1.51
N GLU A 74 -1.36 -13.40 -0.73
CA GLU A 74 -0.87 -14.74 -1.02
C GLU A 74 -1.70 -15.85 -0.40
N ARG A 75 -2.23 -15.65 0.82
CA ARG A 75 -2.98 -16.64 1.59
C ARG A 75 -4.48 -16.46 1.58
N GLY A 76 -4.98 -15.34 1.07
CA GLY A 76 -6.42 -15.06 1.08
C GLY A 76 -6.93 -14.50 2.41
N GLU A 77 -8.18 -14.81 2.73
CA GLU A 77 -8.85 -14.36 3.96
C GLU A 77 -8.85 -15.50 4.99
N ILE A 78 -8.20 -15.31 6.13
CA ILE A 78 -7.99 -16.32 7.18
C ILE A 78 -8.42 -15.76 8.53
N GLN A 79 -9.25 -16.53 9.25
CA GLN A 79 -9.61 -16.24 10.63
C GLN A 79 -8.59 -16.87 11.58
N ILE A 80 -8.00 -16.05 12.47
CA ILE A 80 -6.99 -16.47 13.44
C ILE A 80 -7.58 -16.26 14.84
N ALA A 81 -7.47 -17.26 15.70
CA ALA A 81 -8.00 -17.28 17.08
C ALA A 81 -9.53 -17.03 17.18
N GLY A 82 -10.30 -17.18 16.08
CA GLY A 82 -11.75 -17.06 16.06
C GLY A 82 -12.28 -16.03 15.08
N CYS A 83 -13.61 -15.91 14.99
CA CYS A 83 -14.28 -14.89 14.18
C CYS A 83 -14.06 -13.49 14.75
N SER A 84 -13.71 -12.52 13.92
CA SER A 84 -13.51 -11.13 14.34
C SER A 84 -13.84 -10.14 13.24
N GLU A 85 -14.44 -9.00 13.63
CA GLU A 85 -14.55 -7.83 12.76
C GLU A 85 -13.21 -7.08 12.65
N LEU A 86 -12.28 -7.34 13.59
CA LEU A 86 -10.93 -6.80 13.54
C LEU A 86 -10.18 -7.44 12.37
N ARG A 87 -9.70 -6.60 11.45
CA ARG A 87 -9.03 -7.04 10.23
C ARG A 87 -7.60 -6.57 10.18
N ILE A 88 -6.71 -7.44 9.72
CA ILE A 88 -5.34 -7.10 9.35
C ILE A 88 -5.22 -7.33 7.86
N VAL A 89 -5.07 -6.26 7.08
CA VAL A 89 -5.03 -6.30 5.61
C VAL A 89 -3.58 -6.13 5.17
N ILE A 90 -3.08 -7.06 4.37
CA ILE A 90 -1.66 -7.24 4.11
C ILE A 90 -1.39 -7.34 2.61
N ASP A 91 -0.49 -6.51 2.12
CA ASP A 91 0.28 -6.79 0.92
C ASP A 91 1.73 -7.04 1.36
N PRO A 92 2.23 -8.28 1.27
CA PRO A 92 3.56 -8.61 1.74
C PRO A 92 4.67 -7.92 0.93
N VAL A 93 4.47 -7.69 -0.36
CA VAL A 93 5.38 -6.93 -1.22
C VAL A 93 4.62 -6.20 -2.32
N ASP A 94 4.04 -5.03 -2.03
CA ASP A 94 3.53 -4.15 -3.09
C ASP A 94 4.70 -3.67 -3.97
N GLY A 95 4.59 -3.91 -5.27
CA GLY A 95 5.67 -3.69 -6.22
C GLY A 95 6.65 -4.86 -6.34
N SER A 96 6.20 -6.11 -6.25
CA SER A 96 7.02 -7.35 -6.37
C SER A 96 7.89 -7.35 -7.61
N LEU A 97 7.43 -6.81 -8.75
CA LEU A 97 8.26 -6.67 -9.95
C LEU A 97 9.44 -5.71 -9.74
N ASN A 98 9.23 -4.62 -9.00
CA ASN A 98 10.29 -3.68 -8.66
C ASN A 98 11.31 -4.35 -7.73
N ALA A 99 10.84 -5.00 -6.66
CA ALA A 99 11.67 -5.73 -5.72
C ALA A 99 12.50 -6.82 -6.42
N LYS A 100 11.87 -7.61 -7.28
CA LYS A 100 12.53 -8.62 -8.13
C LYS A 100 13.64 -8.04 -9.00
N ARG A 101 13.43 -6.84 -9.54
CA ARG A 101 14.38 -6.17 -10.45
C ARG A 101 15.40 -5.29 -9.74
N GLY A 102 15.30 -5.12 -8.42
CA GLY A 102 16.13 -4.16 -7.67
C GLY A 102 15.83 -2.70 -8.02
N LEU A 103 14.60 -2.42 -8.46
CA LEU A 103 14.12 -1.07 -8.68
C LEU A 103 13.57 -0.49 -7.37
N PRO A 104 13.59 0.83 -7.20
CA PRO A 104 12.93 1.48 -6.06
C PRO A 104 11.41 1.31 -6.12
N PHE A 105 10.73 1.73 -5.04
CA PHE A 105 9.27 1.72 -4.91
C PHE A 105 8.69 0.30 -4.82
N ALA A 106 9.21 -0.49 -3.88
CA ALA A 106 8.57 -1.68 -3.36
C ALA A 106 8.44 -1.55 -1.85
N CYS A 107 7.39 -2.09 -1.26
CA CYS A 107 7.13 -1.96 0.17
C CYS A 107 6.31 -3.13 0.73
N VAL A 108 6.36 -3.28 2.04
CA VAL A 108 5.40 -4.06 2.83
C VAL A 108 4.26 -3.11 3.22
N SER A 109 3.02 -3.51 3.04
CA SER A 109 1.84 -2.71 3.39
C SER A 109 0.96 -3.47 4.39
N ILE A 110 0.70 -2.88 5.56
CA ILE A 110 -0.12 -3.48 6.63
C ILE A 110 -1.14 -2.45 7.13
N ALA A 111 -2.42 -2.80 7.08
CA ALA A 111 -3.48 -2.02 7.69
C ALA A 111 -4.17 -2.79 8.80
N VAL A 112 -4.56 -2.10 9.88
CA VAL A 112 -5.41 -2.64 10.94
C VAL A 112 -6.73 -1.87 10.94
N ALA A 113 -7.84 -2.60 10.86
CA ALA A 113 -9.18 -2.04 10.75
C ALA A 113 -10.14 -2.68 11.76
N CYS A 114 -11.06 -1.87 12.31
CA CYS A 114 -12.10 -2.34 13.24
C CYS A 114 -13.44 -2.64 12.56
N GLY A 115 -13.42 -2.91 11.26
CA GLY A 115 -14.59 -3.23 10.45
C GLY A 115 -14.21 -3.57 9.00
N PRO A 116 -15.20 -3.86 8.14
CA PRO A 116 -14.97 -4.44 6.82
C PRO A 116 -14.67 -3.42 5.70
N ARG A 117 -14.57 -2.12 5.97
CA ARG A 117 -14.44 -1.10 4.93
C ARG A 117 -13.13 -0.33 5.00
N MET A 118 -12.71 0.27 3.91
CA MET A 118 -11.59 1.23 3.85
C MET A 118 -11.74 2.37 4.87
N GLY A 119 -12.98 2.77 5.16
CA GLY A 119 -13.31 3.75 6.18
C GLY A 119 -13.06 3.28 7.62
N ASP A 120 -12.90 1.98 7.87
CA ASP A 120 -12.71 1.40 9.20
C ASP A 120 -11.23 1.17 9.56
N VAL A 121 -10.30 1.51 8.63
CA VAL A 121 -8.86 1.40 8.87
C VAL A 121 -8.44 2.42 9.93
N GLU A 122 -7.85 1.95 11.01
CA GLU A 122 -7.39 2.74 12.15
C GLU A 122 -5.88 2.96 12.16
N VAL A 123 -5.12 1.96 11.68
CA VAL A 123 -3.66 2.03 11.55
C VAL A 123 -3.26 1.65 10.13
N GLY A 124 -2.40 2.45 9.52
CA GLY A 124 -1.74 2.14 8.26
C GLY A 124 -0.22 2.17 8.44
N TRP A 125 0.47 1.13 7.97
CA TRP A 125 1.92 1.03 7.99
C TRP A 125 2.43 0.58 6.63
N VAL A 126 3.36 1.34 6.05
CA VAL A 126 4.03 1.02 4.79
C VAL A 126 5.54 1.09 5.01
N ALA A 127 6.23 -0.03 4.85
CA ALA A 127 7.66 -0.13 5.06
C ALA A 127 8.39 -0.29 3.72
N GLU A 128 9.17 0.72 3.31
CA GLU A 128 9.94 0.65 2.07
C GLU A 128 10.93 -0.52 2.10
N LEU A 129 11.03 -1.22 0.97
CA LEU A 129 12.09 -2.19 0.71
C LEU A 129 13.25 -1.48 0.01
N ASP A 130 14.47 -1.62 0.53
CA ASP A 130 15.65 -0.96 -0.06
C ASP A 130 16.09 -1.70 -1.34
N PRO A 131 16.08 -1.04 -2.52
CA PRO A 131 16.51 -1.66 -3.76
C PRO A 131 18.02 -1.95 -3.83
N ARG A 132 18.83 -1.30 -2.98
CA ARG A 132 20.30 -1.36 -3.02
C ARG A 132 20.92 -2.62 -2.41
N ILE A 133 20.11 -3.52 -1.88
CA ILE A 133 20.56 -4.82 -1.35
C ILE A 133 21.37 -5.62 -2.38
N SER A 134 21.20 -5.34 -3.68
CA SER A 134 21.93 -5.99 -4.77
C SER A 134 23.27 -5.35 -5.14
N SER A 135 23.64 -4.20 -4.60
CA SER A 135 24.84 -3.43 -5.01
C SER A 135 26.06 -3.62 -4.12
N GLY A 136 25.95 -4.41 -3.03
CA GLY A 136 27.04 -4.57 -2.06
C GLY A 136 27.30 -3.36 -1.16
N ASP A 137 26.45 -2.33 -1.28
CA ASP A 137 26.47 -1.17 -0.39
C ASP A 137 25.86 -1.54 0.98
N GLU A 138 26.27 -0.84 2.02
CA GLU A 138 25.66 -0.95 3.36
C GLU A 138 24.13 -0.76 3.24
N PRO A 139 23.31 -1.71 3.72
CA PRO A 139 21.87 -1.58 3.68
C PRO A 139 21.46 -0.30 4.42
N ARG A 140 20.78 0.61 3.75
CA ARG A 140 20.07 1.67 4.47
C ARG A 140 18.73 1.10 4.89
N PRO A 141 18.33 1.25 6.15
CA PRO A 141 16.97 0.90 6.53
C PRO A 141 16.01 1.67 5.61
N GLY A 142 15.09 0.95 4.97
CA GLY A 142 14.01 1.56 4.22
C GLY A 142 13.21 2.46 5.15
N ARG A 143 12.55 3.47 4.61
CA ARG A 143 11.70 4.38 5.38
C ARG A 143 10.44 3.67 5.83
N ASP A 144 9.95 4.05 6.99
CA ASP A 144 8.65 3.65 7.49
C ASP A 144 7.66 4.82 7.36
N TRP A 145 6.53 4.55 6.72
CA TRP A 145 5.43 5.48 6.57
C TRP A 145 4.26 4.93 7.38
N TRP A 146 3.67 5.73 8.23
CA TRP A 146 2.57 5.24 9.05
C TRP A 146 1.58 6.35 9.39
N ALA A 147 0.36 5.94 9.68
CA ALA A 147 -0.69 6.81 10.17
C ALA A 147 -1.51 6.09 11.23
N LEU A 148 -1.99 6.86 12.18
CA LEU A 148 -3.00 6.46 13.15
C LEU A 148 -4.17 7.42 13.01
N ARG A 149 -5.38 6.89 12.88
CA ARG A 149 -6.59 7.68 12.68
C ARG A 149 -6.72 8.79 13.71
N GLY A 150 -6.89 10.03 13.24
CA GLY A 150 -7.02 11.23 14.04
C GLY A 150 -5.71 11.72 14.69
N GLN A 151 -4.56 11.10 14.38
CA GLN A 151 -3.27 11.51 14.93
C GLN A 151 -2.27 11.98 13.89
N GLY A 152 -2.67 11.97 12.61
CA GLY A 152 -1.83 12.40 11.50
C GLY A 152 -1.04 11.28 10.85
N ALA A 153 -0.26 11.64 9.84
CA ALA A 153 0.62 10.75 9.08
C ALA A 153 2.09 11.11 9.33
N PHE A 154 2.95 10.11 9.27
CA PHE A 154 4.35 10.20 9.63
C PHE A 154 5.23 9.47 8.62
N ARG A 155 6.47 9.94 8.47
CA ARG A 155 7.54 9.22 7.80
C ARG A 155 8.71 9.07 8.77
N ASP A 156 9.06 7.84 9.08
CA ASP A 156 9.96 7.50 10.19
C ASP A 156 9.41 8.06 11.51
N CYS A 157 10.09 9.00 12.14
CA CYS A 157 9.63 9.66 13.36
C CYS A 157 9.11 11.09 13.11
N GLU A 158 9.07 11.54 11.85
CA GLU A 158 8.73 12.92 11.51
C GLU A 158 7.28 13.01 10.98
N PRO A 159 6.47 13.94 11.51
CA PRO A 159 5.13 14.15 10.98
C PRO A 159 5.19 14.65 9.54
N LEU A 160 4.28 14.16 8.69
CA LEU A 160 4.12 14.71 7.34
C LEU A 160 3.46 16.09 7.43
N PRO A 161 3.88 17.02 6.56
CA PRO A 161 3.21 18.31 6.48
C PRO A 161 1.78 18.14 5.98
N ARG A 162 0.85 18.96 6.48
CA ARG A 162 -0.51 18.99 5.96
C ARG A 162 -0.50 19.41 4.50
N LEU A 163 -1.17 18.64 3.65
CA LEU A 163 -1.30 18.92 2.24
C LEU A 163 -2.00 20.27 1.99
N GLN A 164 -1.53 20.98 0.99
CA GLN A 164 -2.02 22.31 0.62
C GLN A 164 -2.56 22.29 -0.81
N PRO A 165 -3.63 23.04 -1.13
CA PRO A 165 -4.06 23.25 -2.50
C PRO A 165 -2.96 23.85 -3.37
N GLY A 166 -2.95 23.52 -4.66
CA GLY A 166 -1.97 24.05 -5.60
C GLY A 166 -2.18 23.49 -7.02
N PRO A 167 -1.31 23.81 -8.01
CA PRO A 167 -1.43 23.30 -9.38
C PRO A 167 -1.16 21.79 -9.47
N LEU A 168 -1.76 21.13 -10.44
CA LEU A 168 -1.47 19.73 -10.75
C LEU A 168 -0.17 19.65 -11.58
N GLU A 169 0.95 19.47 -10.91
CA GLU A 169 2.25 19.36 -11.58
C GLU A 169 2.61 17.90 -11.86
N VAL A 170 2.47 17.01 -10.87
CA VAL A 170 2.89 15.61 -11.00
C VAL A 170 1.79 14.68 -10.55
N LEU A 171 1.31 13.84 -11.49
CA LEU A 171 0.30 12.81 -11.26
C LEU A 171 0.96 11.42 -11.23
N GLY A 172 0.66 10.62 -10.21
CA GLY A 172 0.92 9.19 -10.18
C GLY A 172 -0.06 8.43 -11.07
N LEU A 173 0.45 7.52 -11.89
CA LEU A 173 -0.36 6.71 -12.79
C LEU A 173 -0.03 5.24 -12.55
N GLU A 174 -0.84 4.55 -11.77
CA GLU A 174 -0.56 3.17 -11.40
C GLU A 174 -1.29 2.15 -12.26
N THR A 175 -0.83 0.89 -12.21
CA THR A 175 -1.27 -0.19 -13.11
C THR A 175 -1.10 0.15 -14.60
N ALA A 176 -0.05 0.91 -14.92
CA ALA A 176 0.20 1.52 -16.22
C ALA A 176 0.76 0.49 -17.24
N ARG A 177 -0.07 -0.45 -17.67
CA ARG A 177 0.26 -1.31 -18.81
C ARG A 177 0.18 -0.52 -20.12
N PRO A 178 1.06 -0.77 -21.11
CA PRO A 178 1.10 -0.01 -22.36
C PRO A 178 -0.25 0.10 -23.06
N GLU A 179 -1.01 -0.99 -23.11
CA GLU A 179 -2.34 -1.02 -23.73
C GLU A 179 -3.37 -0.17 -22.99
N LEU A 180 -3.30 -0.12 -21.65
CA LEU A 180 -4.18 0.73 -20.84
C LEU A 180 -3.81 2.21 -20.98
N VAL A 181 -2.53 2.52 -20.97
CA VAL A 181 -2.05 3.90 -21.19
C VAL A 181 -2.50 4.40 -22.57
N ALA A 182 -2.37 3.57 -23.61
CA ALA A 182 -2.81 3.91 -24.96
C ALA A 182 -4.34 4.13 -25.03
N ALA A 183 -5.11 3.24 -24.42
CA ALA A 183 -6.57 3.34 -24.40
C ALA A 183 -7.08 4.57 -23.62
N MET A 184 -6.38 4.92 -22.53
CA MET A 184 -6.76 6.03 -21.65
C MET A 184 -6.05 7.35 -21.99
N ALA A 185 -5.23 7.40 -23.05
CA ALA A 185 -4.50 8.60 -23.43
C ALA A 185 -5.35 9.87 -23.52
N PRO A 186 -6.59 9.86 -24.12
CA PRO A 186 -7.43 11.04 -24.15
C PRO A 186 -7.91 11.51 -22.75
N ALA A 187 -8.12 10.58 -21.81
CA ALA A 187 -8.47 10.93 -20.44
C ALA A 187 -7.26 11.49 -19.69
N ILE A 188 -6.10 10.87 -19.86
CA ILE A 188 -4.84 11.34 -19.27
C ILE A 188 -4.50 12.76 -19.75
N GLU A 189 -4.73 13.06 -21.03
CA GLU A 189 -4.54 14.41 -21.58
C GLU A 189 -5.49 15.43 -20.94
N ARG A 190 -6.78 15.09 -20.76
CA ARG A 190 -7.77 15.97 -20.13
C ARG A 190 -7.52 16.29 -18.67
N VAL A 191 -6.73 15.46 -17.96
CA VAL A 191 -6.32 15.75 -16.56
C VAL A 191 -5.43 16.98 -16.47
N GLU A 192 -4.75 17.32 -17.56
CA GLU A 192 -3.83 18.49 -17.64
C GLU A 192 -2.69 18.46 -16.62
N ALA A 193 -2.28 17.27 -16.17
CA ALA A 193 -1.10 17.14 -15.35
C ALA A 193 0.17 17.53 -16.13
N ARG A 194 1.04 18.30 -15.51
CA ARG A 194 2.28 18.73 -16.17
C ARG A 194 3.22 17.55 -16.45
N ARG A 195 3.25 16.54 -15.57
CA ARG A 195 4.05 15.31 -15.71
C ARG A 195 3.32 14.16 -15.08
N ILE A 196 3.57 12.94 -15.59
CA ILE A 196 3.10 11.68 -15.00
C ILE A 196 4.27 10.86 -14.47
N ARG A 197 3.99 10.03 -13.46
CA ARG A 197 4.90 9.02 -12.92
C ARG A 197 4.16 7.71 -12.76
N ALA A 198 4.75 6.62 -13.27
CA ALA A 198 4.30 5.25 -13.05
C ALA A 198 5.37 4.55 -12.23
N LEU A 199 5.11 4.34 -10.94
CA LEU A 199 6.11 3.84 -10.00
C LEU A 199 6.04 2.33 -9.82
N GLY A 200 4.88 1.73 -10.10
CA GLY A 200 4.68 0.28 -10.04
C GLY A 200 4.38 -0.25 -8.63
N SER A 201 3.96 0.61 -7.72
CA SER A 201 3.51 0.31 -6.37
C SER A 201 2.43 1.31 -5.98
N VAL A 202 1.24 0.83 -5.70
CA VAL A 202 0.09 1.67 -5.32
C VAL A 202 0.31 2.27 -3.94
N ALA A 203 0.76 1.47 -2.97
CA ALA A 203 0.99 1.93 -1.61
C ALA A 203 2.09 3.01 -1.57
N MET A 204 3.21 2.81 -2.28
CA MET A 204 4.26 3.83 -2.33
C MET A 204 3.81 5.11 -3.01
N THR A 205 3.03 5.01 -4.10
CA THR A 205 2.50 6.18 -4.79
C THR A 205 1.56 6.97 -3.88
N LEU A 206 0.70 6.30 -3.10
CA LEU A 206 -0.15 6.95 -2.08
C LEU A 206 0.69 7.61 -0.97
N CYS A 207 1.78 6.98 -0.51
CA CYS A 207 2.70 7.58 0.46
C CYS A 207 3.32 8.88 -0.07
N LEU A 208 3.69 8.90 -1.37
CA LEU A 208 4.24 10.11 -2.00
C LEU A 208 3.17 11.21 -2.18
N VAL A 209 1.90 10.84 -2.40
CA VAL A 209 0.78 11.80 -2.35
C VAL A 209 0.64 12.36 -0.94
N ALA A 210 0.64 11.50 0.10
CA ALA A 210 0.54 11.94 1.49
C ALA A 210 1.67 12.90 1.89
N ALA A 211 2.86 12.73 1.31
CA ALA A 211 4.01 13.62 1.54
C ALA A 211 4.01 14.89 0.66
N GLY A 212 3.02 15.08 -0.21
CA GLY A 212 2.98 16.20 -1.16
C GLY A 212 4.07 16.16 -2.25
N GLN A 213 4.68 14.99 -2.47
CA GLN A 213 5.66 14.78 -3.54
C GLN A 213 5.01 14.46 -4.89
N LEU A 214 3.79 13.96 -4.85
CA LEU A 214 2.85 13.88 -5.95
C LEU A 214 1.59 14.65 -5.58
N ASP A 215 0.96 15.30 -6.55
CA ASP A 215 -0.27 16.08 -6.33
C ASP A 215 -1.50 15.20 -6.25
N GLY A 216 -1.45 14.05 -6.92
CA GLY A 216 -2.49 13.05 -6.91
C GLY A 216 -2.04 11.76 -7.59
N MET A 217 -2.90 10.76 -7.55
CA MET A 217 -2.72 9.51 -8.29
C MET A 217 -4.04 8.94 -8.77
N LEU A 218 -3.95 8.10 -9.79
CA LEU A 218 -5.04 7.22 -10.21
C LEU A 218 -4.50 5.88 -10.69
N SER A 219 -5.30 4.83 -10.55
CA SER A 219 -5.03 3.53 -11.15
C SER A 219 -5.83 3.36 -12.44
N LEU A 220 -5.18 2.88 -13.50
CA LEU A 220 -5.82 2.66 -14.81
C LEU A 220 -6.73 1.43 -14.87
N ARG A 221 -6.64 0.56 -13.86
CA ARG A 221 -7.52 -0.59 -13.69
C ARG A 221 -7.91 -0.71 -12.21
N PRO A 222 -8.98 -1.48 -11.90
CA PRO A 222 -9.28 -1.82 -10.51
C PRO A 222 -8.09 -2.47 -9.80
N ILE A 223 -7.87 -2.06 -8.57
CA ILE A 223 -6.90 -2.63 -7.63
C ILE A 223 -7.62 -3.45 -6.55
N ARG A 224 -6.87 -4.14 -5.71
CA ARG A 224 -7.39 -4.87 -4.54
C ARG A 224 -7.34 -4.00 -3.29
N SER A 225 -8.03 -4.44 -2.25
CA SER A 225 -8.01 -3.78 -0.94
C SER A 225 -6.60 -3.73 -0.35
N VAL A 226 -5.85 -4.83 -0.46
CA VAL A 226 -4.48 -4.99 0.07
C VAL A 226 -3.51 -3.95 -0.48
N ASP A 227 -3.68 -3.57 -1.76
CA ASP A 227 -2.80 -2.61 -2.46
C ASP A 227 -2.90 -1.19 -1.87
N ALA A 228 -4.03 -0.83 -1.23
CA ALA A 228 -4.29 0.57 -0.83
C ALA A 228 -4.70 0.77 0.64
N ALA A 229 -5.12 -0.28 1.35
CA ALA A 229 -5.75 -0.15 2.67
C ALA A 229 -4.90 0.64 3.68
N ALA A 230 -3.61 0.41 3.75
CA ALA A 230 -2.72 1.13 4.67
C ALA A 230 -2.49 2.57 4.20
N ALA A 231 -2.04 2.74 2.97
CA ALA A 231 -1.56 4.02 2.47
C ALA A 231 -2.68 5.06 2.24
N GLN A 232 -3.94 4.62 2.00
CA GLN A 232 -5.06 5.55 1.90
C GLN A 232 -5.30 6.30 3.21
N LEU A 233 -5.00 5.68 4.37
CA LEU A 233 -5.10 6.37 5.65
C LEU A 233 -4.05 7.48 5.76
N LEU A 234 -2.82 7.25 5.29
CA LEU A 234 -1.77 8.27 5.30
C LEU A 234 -2.21 9.51 4.51
N VAL A 235 -2.80 9.33 3.32
CA VAL A 235 -3.29 10.46 2.51
C VAL A 235 -4.36 11.24 3.27
N LYS A 236 -5.34 10.55 3.87
CA LYS A 236 -6.42 11.19 4.64
C LYS A 236 -5.90 11.93 5.86
N GLU A 237 -5.00 11.32 6.62
CA GLU A 237 -4.41 11.92 7.83
C GLU A 237 -3.47 13.10 7.48
N ALA A 238 -2.85 13.12 6.30
CA ALA A 238 -2.13 14.28 5.79
C ALA A 238 -3.07 15.40 5.29
N GLY A 239 -4.38 15.16 5.25
CA GLY A 239 -5.41 16.13 4.83
C GLY A 239 -5.76 16.07 3.36
N GLY A 240 -5.34 15.03 2.64
CA GLY A 240 -5.77 14.73 1.28
C GLY A 240 -7.08 13.96 1.21
N ALA A 241 -7.47 13.62 0.00
CA ALA A 241 -8.72 12.92 -0.31
C ALA A 241 -8.44 11.64 -1.10
N VAL A 242 -9.22 10.57 -0.84
CA VAL A 242 -9.12 9.28 -1.53
C VAL A 242 -10.49 8.75 -1.85
N ALA A 243 -10.66 8.19 -3.04
CA ALA A 243 -11.89 7.56 -3.49
C ALA A 243 -11.66 6.17 -4.07
N PHE A 244 -12.64 5.31 -3.80
CA PHE A 244 -12.78 3.96 -4.35
C PHE A 244 -14.18 3.89 -5.01
N PRO A 245 -14.32 4.30 -6.29
CA PRO A 245 -15.63 4.53 -6.88
C PRO A 245 -16.48 3.28 -7.12
N ALA A 246 -15.89 2.08 -7.15
CA ALA A 246 -16.63 0.84 -7.43
C ALA A 246 -16.92 0.01 -6.17
N ALA A 247 -15.97 -0.09 -5.24
CA ALA A 247 -16.09 -0.84 -4.00
C ALA A 247 -15.07 -0.32 -2.98
N ASP A 248 -15.43 -0.36 -1.69
CA ASP A 248 -14.60 0.17 -0.59
C ASP A 248 -14.46 -0.82 0.58
N ASP A 249 -14.79 -2.09 0.36
CA ASP A 249 -14.63 -3.13 1.37
C ASP A 249 -13.16 -3.62 1.46
N LEU A 250 -12.83 -4.31 2.56
CA LEU A 250 -11.49 -4.82 2.84
C LEU A 250 -11.33 -6.31 2.50
N SER A 251 -12.23 -6.89 1.70
CA SER A 251 -12.07 -8.28 1.23
C SER A 251 -10.98 -8.37 0.15
N LEU A 252 -10.44 -9.56 -0.05
CA LEU A 252 -9.49 -9.81 -1.13
C LEU A 252 -10.14 -9.71 -2.53
N GLU A 253 -11.45 -9.96 -2.62
CA GLU A 253 -12.24 -9.87 -3.86
C GLU A 253 -12.54 -8.43 -4.26
N MET A 254 -12.39 -7.47 -3.38
CA MET A 254 -12.61 -6.05 -3.68
C MET A 254 -11.85 -5.64 -4.94
N ARG A 255 -12.56 -5.01 -5.85
CA ARG A 255 -11.99 -4.44 -7.08
C ARG A 255 -12.55 -3.04 -7.31
N SER A 256 -11.69 -2.04 -7.17
CA SER A 256 -12.03 -0.64 -7.45
C SER A 256 -10.84 0.09 -8.04
N PRO A 257 -11.03 1.00 -9.00
CA PRO A 257 -10.02 2.03 -9.23
C PRO A 257 -9.76 2.80 -7.93
N VAL A 258 -8.56 3.28 -7.74
CA VAL A 258 -8.23 4.22 -6.67
C VAL A 258 -7.86 5.56 -7.28
N LEU A 259 -8.44 6.61 -6.71
CA LEU A 259 -8.07 8.00 -6.98
C LEU A 259 -7.67 8.62 -5.66
N ALA A 260 -6.55 9.34 -5.64
CA ALA A 260 -6.12 10.10 -4.49
C ALA A 260 -5.60 11.47 -4.93
N ALA A 261 -5.83 12.47 -4.10
CA ALA A 261 -5.41 13.83 -4.36
C ALA A 261 -5.07 14.56 -3.06
N ARG A 262 -4.26 15.60 -3.18
CA ARG A 262 -3.91 16.46 -2.04
C ARG A 262 -5.08 17.23 -1.45
N ASP A 263 -6.19 17.40 -2.21
CA ASP A 263 -7.42 18.04 -1.75
C ASP A 263 -8.65 17.50 -2.51
N GLU A 264 -9.84 17.80 -2.00
CA GLU A 264 -11.11 17.35 -2.55
C GLU A 264 -11.38 17.94 -3.95
N THR A 265 -10.97 19.17 -4.20
CA THR A 265 -11.16 19.83 -5.50
C THR A 265 -10.43 19.08 -6.62
N LEU A 266 -9.18 18.71 -6.37
CA LEU A 266 -8.40 17.91 -7.32
C LEU A 266 -8.98 16.49 -7.44
N LEU A 267 -9.46 15.87 -6.35
CA LEU A 267 -10.09 14.57 -6.42
C LEU A 267 -11.33 14.57 -7.33
N GLU A 268 -12.19 15.59 -7.20
CA GLU A 268 -13.37 15.73 -8.06
C GLU A 268 -12.97 15.96 -9.53
N HIS A 269 -11.92 16.72 -9.81
CA HIS A 269 -11.39 16.88 -11.16
C HIS A 269 -10.93 15.53 -11.76
N LEU A 270 -10.19 14.72 -10.98
CA LEU A 270 -9.79 13.38 -11.40
C LEU A 270 -11.01 12.48 -11.66
N ARG A 271 -12.00 12.48 -10.77
CA ARG A 271 -13.26 11.73 -10.96
C ARG A 271 -13.95 12.10 -12.25
N ALA A 272 -14.19 13.38 -12.49
CA ALA A 272 -14.89 13.87 -13.67
C ALA A 272 -14.17 13.49 -14.98
N THR A 273 -12.86 13.30 -14.93
CA THR A 273 -12.04 13.00 -16.11
C THR A 273 -12.04 11.49 -16.44
N PHE A 274 -12.17 10.63 -15.42
CA PHE A 274 -12.07 9.16 -15.55
C PHE A 274 -13.40 8.43 -15.29
N SER A 275 -14.52 9.16 -15.25
CA SER A 275 -15.89 8.62 -15.15
C SER A 275 -16.39 8.07 -16.47
#